data_d28254bb0dff943a8fb77a8e1d49a765
#
_entry.id   d28254bb0dff943a8fb77a8e1d49a765
#
_cell.length_a   1.000
_cell.length_b   1.000
_cell.length_c   1.000
_cell.angle_alpha   90.00
_cell.angle_beta   90.00
_cell.angle_gamma   90.00
#
_symmetry.space_group_name_H-M   'P 1'
#
loop_
_entity.id
_entity.type
_entity.pdbx_description
1 polymer ?
#
loop_
_entity_poly.entity_id
_entity_poly.type
_entity_poly.pdbx_seq_one_letter_code
_entity_poly.pdbx_strand_id
1 'polypeptide(L)'
;MPLCTLCPRNCRVDRSKTTGVCSVKGLRLAKASLHFGEEPCISGTDGKGAGTIFFSGCSLKCIFCQNMPISRDGYGKEISPERLGEIMLELQEKGAHNIDLVTPTHYADVIAGVLEKIRPQLEIPVVYNCGGYEKVETLKMLDGLIDIYLPDFKYASPDLAGEYSSAPDYPDTAAKAVAEMYRQTGNVRFDEDGLMKKGVLVRHLVLPGCRHDSMKVLDILKATVPVGDIRISLIRQYTPCGKALEIKNLSRKLTTFEYNSVTDYAARLGFDGYTQEKESATFEYTPEWDLEGV
;
A
#
# COMPACT_ATOMS: atom_id res chain seq x y z
N MET A 1 23.68 -12.62 9.78
CA MET A 1 22.55 -12.44 8.86
C MET A 1 23.00 -11.54 7.71
N PRO A 2 22.45 -11.69 6.50
CA PRO A 2 22.76 -10.78 5.41
C PRO A 2 22.35 -9.36 5.77
N LEU A 3 23.07 -8.38 5.23
CA LEU A 3 22.74 -6.97 5.41
C LEU A 3 21.47 -6.63 4.63
N CYS A 4 20.56 -5.85 5.24
CA CYS A 4 19.24 -5.53 4.68
C CYS A 4 19.33 -4.71 3.39
N THR A 5 18.76 -5.27 2.31
CA THR A 5 18.64 -4.63 0.99
C THR A 5 17.25 -4.78 0.39
N LEU A 6 16.22 -5.07 1.21
CA LEU A 6 14.87 -5.41 0.77
C LEU A 6 14.12 -4.26 0.08
N CYS A 7 14.41 -3.02 0.42
CA CYS A 7 13.76 -1.86 -0.19
C CYS A 7 14.79 -0.93 -0.87
N PRO A 8 14.36 0.04 -1.67
CA PRO A 8 15.27 0.95 -2.38
C PRO A 8 16.20 1.77 -1.47
N ARG A 9 15.90 1.87 -0.18
CA ARG A 9 16.79 2.53 0.81
C ARG A 9 18.15 1.87 0.92
N ASN A 10 18.28 0.57 0.62
CA ASN A 10 19.53 -0.17 0.66
C ASN A 10 20.37 0.12 1.91
N CYS A 11 19.75 0.11 3.10
CA CYS A 11 20.37 0.52 4.35
C CYS A 11 21.63 -0.28 4.70
N ARG A 12 21.72 -1.53 4.24
CA ARG A 12 22.85 -2.46 4.52
C ARG A 12 23.15 -2.58 6.01
N VAL A 13 22.11 -2.63 6.82
CA VAL A 13 22.21 -2.84 8.27
C VAL A 13 21.88 -4.28 8.63
N ASP A 14 22.48 -4.77 9.72
CA ASP A 14 22.05 -6.00 10.38
C ASP A 14 20.82 -5.70 11.25
N ARG A 15 19.63 -6.06 10.76
CA ARG A 15 18.35 -5.75 11.42
C ARG A 15 18.13 -6.52 12.74
N SER A 16 18.97 -7.49 13.07
CA SER A 16 18.95 -8.09 14.41
C SER A 16 19.58 -7.18 15.46
N LYS A 17 20.46 -6.26 15.06
CA LYS A 17 21.22 -5.38 15.94
C LYS A 17 20.74 -3.93 15.91
N THR A 18 20.40 -3.43 14.73
CA THR A 18 20.03 -2.02 14.53
C THR A 18 18.86 -1.87 13.59
N THR A 19 18.27 -0.67 13.54
CA THR A 19 17.19 -0.32 12.61
C THR A 19 17.74 0.31 11.34
N GLY A 20 17.06 0.05 10.20
CA GLY A 20 17.24 0.84 8.98
C GLY A 20 16.33 2.08 8.98
N VAL A 21 16.15 2.68 7.79
CA VAL A 21 15.19 3.80 7.59
C VAL A 21 13.77 3.42 8.00
N CYS A 22 13.40 2.14 7.91
CA CYS A 22 12.08 1.64 8.32
C CYS A 22 11.80 1.74 9.84
N SER A 23 12.80 2.04 10.67
CA SER A 23 12.70 2.28 12.11
C SER A 23 12.35 1.05 12.97
N VAL A 24 12.40 -0.16 12.40
CA VAL A 24 12.10 -1.42 13.11
C VAL A 24 13.19 -2.46 12.94
N LYS A 25 13.32 -3.38 13.87
CA LYS A 25 14.27 -4.51 13.86
C LYS A 25 13.59 -5.79 13.39
N GLY A 26 12.96 -6.52 14.32
CA GLY A 26 12.26 -7.78 14.07
C GLY A 26 10.95 -7.62 13.31
N LEU A 27 10.26 -8.74 13.11
CA LEU A 27 8.91 -8.76 12.57
C LEU A 27 7.94 -8.18 13.60
N ARG A 28 7.26 -7.07 13.25
CA ARG A 28 6.43 -6.33 14.21
C ARG A 28 5.10 -5.94 13.58
N LEU A 29 4.02 -6.21 14.30
CA LEU A 29 2.66 -5.86 13.90
C LEU A 29 2.04 -4.87 14.88
N ALA A 30 1.21 -3.97 14.36
CA ALA A 30 0.45 -3.02 15.15
C ALA A 30 -1.01 -3.45 15.35
N LYS A 31 -1.58 -4.19 14.40
CA LYS A 31 -2.95 -4.71 14.43
C LYS A 31 -3.15 -5.80 13.40
N ALA A 32 -4.06 -6.75 13.68
CA ALA A 32 -4.54 -7.74 12.73
C ALA A 32 -6.03 -7.99 12.97
N SER A 33 -6.90 -7.47 12.08
CA SER A 33 -8.35 -7.53 12.26
C SER A 33 -9.09 -7.47 10.92
N LEU A 34 -10.39 -7.72 10.94
CA LEU A 34 -11.25 -7.42 9.80
C LEU A 34 -11.32 -5.90 9.63
N HIS A 35 -11.10 -5.41 8.41
CA HIS A 35 -11.10 -4.00 8.05
C HIS A 35 -12.05 -3.75 6.88
N PHE A 36 -12.80 -2.64 6.96
CA PHE A 36 -13.89 -2.32 6.03
C PHE A 36 -13.63 -1.04 5.22
N GLY A 37 -12.45 -0.45 5.38
CA GLY A 37 -12.12 0.86 4.81
C GLY A 37 -11.34 0.82 3.50
N GLU A 38 -11.08 -0.37 2.93
CA GLU A 38 -10.43 -0.51 1.63
C GLU A 38 -11.44 -0.34 0.48
N GLU A 39 -11.00 -0.34 -0.77
CA GLU A 39 -11.89 -0.31 -1.92
C GLU A 39 -12.94 -1.43 -1.88
N PRO A 40 -14.17 -1.20 -2.40
CA PRO A 40 -15.24 -2.20 -2.36
C PRO A 40 -14.85 -3.57 -2.92
N CYS A 41 -13.96 -3.62 -3.90
CA CYS A 41 -13.46 -4.88 -4.46
C CYS A 41 -12.45 -5.61 -3.56
N ILE A 42 -11.96 -4.96 -2.50
CA ILE A 42 -11.04 -5.54 -1.51
C ILE A 42 -11.79 -5.88 -0.23
N SER A 43 -12.51 -4.92 0.36
CA SER A 43 -13.24 -5.13 1.62
C SER A 43 -14.60 -5.80 1.45
N GLY A 44 -15.17 -5.78 0.24
CA GLY A 44 -16.57 -6.15 0.03
C GLY A 44 -17.55 -5.13 0.61
N THR A 45 -18.84 -5.42 0.46
CA THR A 45 -19.95 -4.62 1.00
C THR A 45 -20.90 -5.44 1.85
N ASP A 46 -20.57 -6.70 2.12
CA ASP A 46 -21.40 -7.70 2.81
C ASP A 46 -21.11 -7.79 4.33
N GLY A 47 -20.21 -6.93 4.85
CA GLY A 47 -19.86 -6.89 6.27
C GLY A 47 -18.79 -7.89 6.72
N LYS A 48 -18.14 -8.60 5.80
CA LYS A 48 -17.03 -9.53 6.14
C LYS A 48 -15.67 -8.82 6.21
N GLY A 49 -15.39 -7.90 5.27
CA GLY A 49 -14.17 -7.09 5.25
C GLY A 49 -12.93 -7.81 4.75
N ALA A 50 -11.83 -7.06 4.67
CA ALA A 50 -10.50 -7.58 4.42
C ALA A 50 -9.83 -8.05 5.72
N GLY A 51 -9.13 -9.16 5.70
CA GLY A 51 -8.30 -9.63 6.83
C GLY A 51 -6.97 -8.87 6.85
N THR A 52 -6.97 -7.69 7.45
CA THR A 52 -5.89 -6.71 7.33
C THR A 52 -4.86 -6.87 8.43
N ILE A 53 -3.58 -6.94 8.03
CA ILE A 53 -2.43 -7.05 8.91
C ILE A 53 -1.56 -5.79 8.74
N PHE A 54 -1.52 -4.95 9.75
CA PHE A 54 -0.74 -3.70 9.76
C PHE A 54 0.66 -3.93 10.30
N PHE A 55 1.65 -3.87 9.40
CA PHE A 55 3.06 -3.97 9.76
C PHE A 55 3.61 -2.66 10.30
N SER A 56 4.43 -2.74 11.35
CA SER A 56 5.13 -1.59 11.92
C SER A 56 6.37 -1.23 11.11
N GLY A 57 6.66 0.07 11.03
CA GLY A 57 7.75 0.61 10.23
C GLY A 57 7.33 0.93 8.79
N CYS A 58 8.15 1.74 8.10
CA CYS A 58 7.92 2.07 6.69
C CYS A 58 9.21 2.51 6.01
N SER A 59 9.40 2.12 4.75
CA SER A 59 10.53 2.56 3.92
C SER A 59 10.42 4.03 3.49
N LEU A 60 9.21 4.60 3.45
CA LEU A 60 8.94 6.00 3.17
C LEU A 60 8.83 6.82 4.47
N LYS A 61 9.07 8.14 4.34
CA LYS A 61 8.97 9.09 5.46
C LYS A 61 8.00 10.22 5.13
N CYS A 62 6.79 9.85 4.63
CA CYS A 62 5.78 10.81 4.22
C CYS A 62 5.43 11.78 5.35
N ILE A 63 5.53 13.08 5.09
CA ILE A 63 5.28 14.15 6.09
C ILE A 63 3.80 14.29 6.47
N PHE A 64 2.90 13.72 5.65
CA PHE A 64 1.44 13.70 5.82
C PHE A 64 0.91 12.29 6.16
N CYS A 65 1.75 11.40 6.70
CA CYS A 65 1.33 10.04 7.02
C CYS A 65 0.35 10.05 8.19
N GLN A 66 -0.87 9.57 8.00
CA GLN A 66 -1.86 9.42 9.07
C GLN A 66 -1.48 8.29 10.04
N ASN A 67 -0.71 7.31 9.58
CA ASN A 67 -0.26 6.15 10.35
C ASN A 67 1.11 6.38 11.02
N MET A 68 1.43 7.62 11.43
CA MET A 68 2.75 7.95 12.02
C MET A 68 3.14 7.04 13.20
N PRO A 69 2.27 6.71 14.16
CA PRO A 69 2.63 5.87 15.29
C PRO A 69 3.24 4.53 14.86
N ILE A 70 2.66 3.88 13.86
CA ILE A 70 3.16 2.59 13.38
C ILE A 70 4.28 2.74 12.36
N SER A 71 4.22 3.74 11.46
CA SER A 71 5.16 3.87 10.34
C SER A 71 6.50 4.53 10.71
N ARG A 72 6.51 5.41 11.71
CA ARG A 72 7.70 6.17 12.15
C ARG A 72 8.19 5.78 13.52
N ASP A 73 7.25 5.66 14.48
CA ASP A 73 7.60 5.41 15.88
C ASP A 73 7.73 3.91 16.15
N GLY A 74 7.35 3.05 15.19
CA GLY A 74 7.48 1.61 15.25
C GLY A 74 6.61 0.97 16.33
N TYR A 75 5.48 1.64 16.68
CA TYR A 75 4.50 1.06 17.58
C TYR A 75 4.03 -0.30 17.07
N GLY A 76 3.94 -1.27 17.96
CA GLY A 76 3.54 -2.64 17.65
C GLY A 76 4.24 -3.66 18.52
N LYS A 77 3.87 -4.92 18.36
CA LYS A 77 4.42 -6.06 19.08
C LYS A 77 5.28 -6.91 18.14
N GLU A 78 6.43 -7.36 18.62
CA GLU A 78 7.26 -8.31 17.89
C GLU A 78 6.64 -9.71 17.96
N ILE A 79 6.58 -10.38 16.80
CA ILE A 79 6.04 -11.74 16.67
C ILE A 79 7.02 -12.64 15.91
N SER A 80 6.79 -13.96 15.99
CA SER A 80 7.51 -14.91 15.17
C SER A 80 6.90 -15.04 13.76
N PRO A 81 7.65 -15.55 12.77
CA PRO A 81 7.10 -15.90 11.46
C PRO A 81 5.94 -16.92 11.55
N GLU A 82 6.02 -17.89 12.47
CA GLU A 82 4.97 -18.89 12.69
C GLU A 82 3.67 -18.19 13.13
N ARG A 83 3.77 -17.24 14.08
CA ARG A 83 2.61 -16.47 14.54
C ARG A 83 1.97 -15.64 13.39
N LEU A 84 2.76 -15.10 12.48
CA LEU A 84 2.23 -14.41 11.31
C LEU A 84 1.37 -15.36 10.45
N GLY A 85 1.83 -16.60 10.25
CA GLY A 85 1.06 -17.61 9.52
C GLY A 85 -0.24 -17.97 10.22
N GLU A 86 -0.21 -18.16 11.55
CA GLU A 86 -1.43 -18.40 12.34
C GLU A 86 -2.43 -17.27 12.23
N ILE A 87 -1.98 -16.00 12.33
CA ILE A 87 -2.85 -14.82 12.18
C ILE A 87 -3.53 -14.80 10.82
N MET A 88 -2.83 -15.12 9.73
CA MET A 88 -3.42 -15.18 8.39
C MET A 88 -4.54 -16.22 8.33
N LEU A 89 -4.34 -17.41 8.91
CA LEU A 89 -5.34 -18.46 8.94
C LEU A 89 -6.53 -18.09 9.85
N GLU A 90 -6.28 -17.49 11.01
CA GLU A 90 -7.32 -16.99 11.91
C GLU A 90 -8.21 -15.93 11.24
N LEU A 91 -7.63 -15.04 10.41
CA LEU A 91 -8.40 -14.04 9.65
C LEU A 91 -9.26 -14.70 8.57
N GLN A 92 -8.75 -15.73 7.88
CA GLN A 92 -9.54 -16.54 6.96
C GLN A 92 -10.70 -17.23 7.67
N GLU A 93 -10.47 -17.84 8.84
CA GLU A 93 -11.52 -18.50 9.64
C GLU A 93 -12.59 -17.51 10.11
N LYS A 94 -12.23 -16.24 10.33
CA LYS A 94 -13.19 -15.16 10.64
C LYS A 94 -14.02 -14.72 9.43
N GLY A 95 -13.76 -15.30 8.25
CA GLY A 95 -14.52 -15.06 7.02
C GLY A 95 -14.05 -13.85 6.22
N ALA A 96 -12.80 -13.41 6.37
CA ALA A 96 -12.21 -12.34 5.57
C ALA A 96 -12.24 -12.67 4.06
N HIS A 97 -12.44 -11.66 3.22
CA HIS A 97 -12.41 -11.83 1.76
C HIS A 97 -11.00 -12.09 1.19
N ASN A 98 -9.99 -11.65 1.89
CA ASN A 98 -8.57 -11.76 1.53
C ASN A 98 -7.69 -11.56 2.76
N ILE A 99 -6.38 -11.79 2.61
CA ILE A 99 -5.36 -11.37 3.59
C ILE A 99 -4.68 -10.12 3.04
N ASP A 100 -4.93 -8.96 3.64
CA ASP A 100 -4.38 -7.67 3.22
C ASP A 100 -3.16 -7.28 4.07
N LEU A 101 -1.98 -7.33 3.44
CA LEU A 101 -0.68 -7.05 4.06
C LEU A 101 -0.31 -5.58 3.90
N VAL A 102 -0.56 -4.74 4.91
CA VAL A 102 -0.34 -3.29 4.85
C VAL A 102 1.07 -2.90 5.25
N THR A 103 1.78 -2.26 4.34
CA THR A 103 3.19 -1.81 4.48
C THR A 103 4.18 -2.97 4.70
N PRO A 104 4.13 -4.04 3.89
CA PRO A 104 4.91 -5.27 4.09
C PRO A 104 6.35 -5.19 3.58
N THR A 105 6.72 -4.17 2.80
CA THR A 105 7.95 -3.99 2.02
C THR A 105 9.23 -4.51 2.70
N HIS A 106 9.44 -4.14 3.95
CA HIS A 106 10.66 -4.41 4.69
C HIS A 106 10.63 -5.75 5.45
N TYR A 107 9.59 -6.55 5.22
CA TYR A 107 9.40 -7.92 5.72
C TYR A 107 9.14 -8.93 4.58
N ALA A 108 9.35 -8.53 3.33
CA ALA A 108 9.02 -9.33 2.16
C ALA A 108 9.68 -10.72 2.16
N ASP A 109 10.91 -10.83 2.68
CA ASP A 109 11.64 -12.10 2.82
C ASP A 109 10.98 -13.04 3.85
N VAL A 110 10.56 -12.49 4.99
CA VAL A 110 9.83 -13.26 6.02
C VAL A 110 8.46 -13.67 5.53
N ILE A 111 7.73 -12.73 4.89
CA ILE A 111 6.40 -12.97 4.33
C ILE A 111 6.45 -14.07 3.27
N ALA A 112 7.43 -14.04 2.36
CA ALA A 112 7.62 -15.10 1.37
C ALA A 112 7.77 -16.47 2.03
N GLY A 113 8.66 -16.60 3.01
CA GLY A 113 8.88 -17.86 3.72
C GLY A 113 7.67 -18.34 4.56
N VAL A 114 6.82 -17.43 5.04
CA VAL A 114 5.55 -17.78 5.70
C VAL A 114 4.53 -18.27 4.66
N LEU A 115 4.32 -17.50 3.59
CA LEU A 115 3.35 -17.84 2.55
C LEU A 115 3.68 -19.17 1.86
N GLU A 116 4.96 -19.47 1.57
CA GLU A 116 5.38 -20.77 1.03
C GLU A 116 4.90 -21.94 1.89
N LYS A 117 4.88 -21.79 3.22
CA LYS A 117 4.47 -22.84 4.16
C LYS A 117 2.96 -22.98 4.28
N ILE A 118 2.23 -21.84 4.32
CA ILE A 118 0.79 -21.85 4.61
C ILE A 118 -0.08 -21.77 3.37
N ARG A 119 0.49 -21.48 2.17
CA ARG A 119 -0.28 -21.32 0.93
C ARG A 119 -1.25 -22.46 0.62
N PRO A 120 -0.93 -23.75 0.88
CA PRO A 120 -1.88 -24.84 0.68
C PRO A 120 -3.12 -24.79 1.59
N GLN A 121 -3.10 -23.98 2.66
CA GLN A 121 -4.19 -23.81 3.61
C GLN A 121 -4.96 -22.50 3.40
N LEU A 122 -4.42 -21.57 2.60
CA LEU A 122 -5.07 -20.31 2.26
C LEU A 122 -5.96 -20.47 1.03
N GLU A 123 -7.27 -20.33 1.22
CA GLU A 123 -8.29 -20.39 0.17
C GLU A 123 -8.66 -19.02 -0.39
N ILE A 124 -8.31 -17.96 0.34
CA ILE A 124 -8.58 -16.56 -0.01
C ILE A 124 -7.34 -15.88 -0.60
N PRO A 125 -7.52 -14.83 -1.44
CA PRO A 125 -6.41 -14.10 -2.03
C PRO A 125 -5.51 -13.42 -1.01
N VAL A 126 -4.22 -13.28 -1.36
CA VAL A 126 -3.25 -12.47 -0.61
C VAL A 126 -3.03 -11.14 -1.33
N VAL A 127 -3.28 -10.04 -0.63
CA VAL A 127 -3.08 -8.66 -1.09
C VAL A 127 -1.79 -8.10 -0.52
N TYR A 128 -0.94 -7.52 -1.38
CA TYR A 128 0.27 -6.82 -1.00
C TYR A 128 0.04 -5.30 -1.12
N ASN A 129 -0.34 -4.68 -0.01
CA ASN A 129 -0.73 -3.26 0.09
C ASN A 129 0.48 -2.42 0.51
N CYS A 130 1.09 -1.72 -0.42
CA CYS A 130 2.38 -1.09 -0.22
C CYS A 130 2.46 0.36 -0.71
N GLY A 131 3.48 1.08 -0.26
CA GLY A 131 3.71 2.45 -0.66
C GLY A 131 4.24 2.65 -2.10
N GLY A 132 4.36 1.58 -2.88
CA GLY A 132 4.90 1.61 -4.26
C GLY A 132 6.41 1.77 -4.35
N TYR A 133 7.11 2.00 -3.24
CA TYR A 133 8.57 2.15 -3.20
C TYR A 133 9.24 0.80 -2.97
N GLU A 134 9.14 -0.05 -4.02
CA GLU A 134 9.54 -1.46 -3.99
C GLU A 134 10.72 -1.73 -4.92
N LYS A 135 11.59 -2.67 -4.55
CA LYS A 135 12.63 -3.21 -5.44
C LYS A 135 12.08 -4.35 -6.26
N VAL A 136 12.38 -4.35 -7.55
CA VAL A 136 12.01 -5.43 -8.47
C VAL A 136 12.54 -6.79 -7.99
N GLU A 137 13.77 -6.85 -7.49
CA GLU A 137 14.38 -8.08 -6.96
C GLU A 137 13.62 -8.63 -5.75
N THR A 138 13.09 -7.75 -4.90
CA THR A 138 12.28 -8.13 -3.73
C THR A 138 10.89 -8.60 -4.16
N LEU A 139 10.27 -7.91 -5.13
CA LEU A 139 8.99 -8.37 -5.68
C LEU A 139 9.10 -9.75 -6.34
N LYS A 140 10.21 -10.04 -7.01
CA LYS A 140 10.45 -11.37 -7.59
C LYS A 140 10.50 -12.50 -6.57
N MET A 141 10.85 -12.22 -5.32
CA MET A 141 10.78 -13.21 -4.23
C MET A 141 9.33 -13.58 -3.86
N LEU A 142 8.38 -12.74 -4.23
CA LEU A 142 6.95 -12.90 -3.96
C LEU A 142 6.16 -13.45 -5.16
N ASP A 143 6.85 -13.75 -6.28
CA ASP A 143 6.21 -14.24 -7.51
C ASP A 143 5.49 -15.58 -7.25
N GLY A 144 4.20 -15.63 -7.58
CA GLY A 144 3.32 -16.78 -7.31
C GLY A 144 2.77 -16.87 -5.88
N LEU A 145 3.19 -15.98 -4.96
CA LEU A 145 2.70 -15.93 -3.58
C LEU A 145 1.65 -14.84 -3.35
N ILE A 146 1.65 -13.79 -4.16
CA ILE A 146 0.72 -12.67 -4.08
C ILE A 146 -0.28 -12.75 -5.24
N ASP A 147 -1.55 -12.60 -4.92
CA ASP A 147 -2.64 -12.59 -5.89
C ASP A 147 -2.99 -11.18 -6.36
N ILE A 148 -2.97 -10.22 -5.45
CA ILE A 148 -3.36 -8.83 -5.69
C ILE A 148 -2.26 -7.90 -5.20
N TYR A 149 -1.76 -7.04 -6.08
CA TYR A 149 -0.93 -5.92 -5.68
C TYR A 149 -1.77 -4.65 -5.55
N LEU A 150 -1.61 -3.97 -4.43
CA LEU A 150 -2.29 -2.72 -4.09
C LEU A 150 -1.25 -1.62 -3.79
N PRO A 151 -0.45 -1.21 -4.80
CA PRO A 151 0.56 -0.18 -4.62
C PRO A 151 -0.03 1.22 -4.64
N ASP A 152 0.49 2.10 -3.79
CA ASP A 152 0.37 3.53 -4.05
C ASP A 152 1.28 3.95 -5.22
N PHE A 153 0.85 4.92 -6.04
CA PHE A 153 1.72 5.70 -6.92
C PHE A 153 1.58 7.17 -6.53
N LYS A 154 2.51 7.64 -5.68
CA LYS A 154 2.33 8.90 -4.95
C LYS A 154 2.72 10.15 -5.72
N TYR A 155 3.81 10.10 -6.52
CA TYR A 155 4.42 11.25 -7.18
C TYR A 155 4.97 10.92 -8.54
N ALA A 156 4.89 11.87 -9.47
CA ALA A 156 5.63 11.88 -10.73
C ALA A 156 6.89 12.76 -10.66
N SER A 157 6.91 13.74 -9.73
CA SER A 157 8.03 14.66 -9.54
C SER A 157 9.03 14.11 -8.52
N PRO A 158 10.32 13.95 -8.89
CA PRO A 158 11.40 13.64 -7.96
C PRO A 158 11.53 14.67 -6.80
N ASP A 159 11.29 15.96 -7.09
CA ASP A 159 11.35 17.02 -6.11
C ASP A 159 10.27 16.85 -5.03
N LEU A 160 9.01 16.65 -5.45
CA LEU A 160 7.91 16.39 -4.51
C LEU A 160 8.13 15.08 -3.72
N ALA A 161 8.62 14.05 -4.36
CA ALA A 161 8.94 12.78 -3.70
C ALA A 161 10.08 12.93 -2.68
N GLY A 162 11.08 13.74 -3.01
CA GLY A 162 12.19 14.10 -2.10
C GLY A 162 11.69 14.91 -0.90
N GLU A 163 10.93 15.96 -1.15
CA GLU A 163 10.42 16.89 -0.12
C GLU A 163 9.40 16.18 0.80
N TYR A 164 8.43 15.45 0.22
CA TYR A 164 7.30 14.94 1.00
C TYR A 164 7.50 13.53 1.54
N SER A 165 8.40 12.73 0.96
CA SER A 165 8.62 11.33 1.39
C SER A 165 10.10 10.94 1.52
N SER A 166 11.03 11.89 1.37
CA SER A 166 12.48 11.68 1.40
C SER A 166 12.95 10.59 0.41
N ALA A 167 12.34 10.50 -0.76
CA ALA A 167 12.57 9.48 -1.78
C ALA A 167 12.59 10.09 -3.20
N PRO A 168 13.62 10.86 -3.59
CA PRO A 168 13.65 11.52 -4.89
C PRO A 168 13.65 10.56 -6.09
N ASP A 169 14.05 9.32 -5.89
CA ASP A 169 14.02 8.22 -6.87
C ASP A 169 12.67 7.46 -6.94
N TYR A 170 11.66 7.95 -6.20
CA TYR A 170 10.35 7.29 -6.10
C TYR A 170 9.65 7.09 -7.45
N PRO A 171 9.55 8.08 -8.36
CA PRO A 171 8.76 7.92 -9.59
C PRO A 171 9.27 6.76 -10.47
N ASP A 172 10.57 6.70 -10.71
CA ASP A 172 11.20 5.64 -11.50
C ASP A 172 11.10 4.27 -10.81
N THR A 173 11.25 4.26 -9.49
CA THR A 173 11.14 3.06 -8.67
C THR A 173 9.73 2.51 -8.70
N ALA A 174 8.72 3.35 -8.50
CA ALA A 174 7.32 2.95 -8.50
C ALA A 174 6.85 2.46 -9.87
N ALA A 175 7.28 3.10 -10.97
CA ALA A 175 6.97 2.63 -12.31
C ALA A 175 7.50 1.22 -12.58
N LYS A 176 8.76 0.95 -12.22
CA LYS A 176 9.36 -0.39 -12.34
C LYS A 176 8.68 -1.43 -11.45
N ALA A 177 8.29 -1.02 -10.24
CA ALA A 177 7.57 -1.89 -9.32
C ALA A 177 6.18 -2.28 -9.86
N VAL A 178 5.40 -1.31 -10.35
CA VAL A 178 4.08 -1.57 -10.96
C VAL A 178 4.19 -2.47 -12.19
N ALA A 179 5.20 -2.25 -13.05
CA ALA A 179 5.47 -3.11 -14.20
C ALA A 179 5.74 -4.57 -13.79
N GLU A 180 6.53 -4.77 -12.74
CA GLU A 180 6.82 -6.11 -12.21
C GLU A 180 5.60 -6.75 -11.55
N MET A 181 4.81 -5.99 -10.78
CA MET A 181 3.56 -6.45 -10.17
C MET A 181 2.56 -6.91 -11.25
N TYR A 182 2.41 -6.13 -12.32
CA TYR A 182 1.58 -6.51 -13.47
C TYR A 182 2.12 -7.75 -14.19
N ARG A 183 3.45 -7.87 -14.37
CA ARG A 183 4.05 -9.08 -14.94
C ARG A 183 3.68 -10.33 -14.17
N GLN A 184 3.63 -10.26 -12.83
CA GLN A 184 3.33 -11.40 -11.95
C GLN A 184 1.85 -11.78 -11.95
N THR A 185 0.96 -10.79 -11.94
CA THR A 185 -0.47 -11.03 -11.75
C THR A 185 -1.28 -10.96 -13.04
N GLY A 186 -0.80 -10.25 -14.06
CA GLY A 186 -1.54 -10.02 -15.31
C GLY A 186 -2.78 -9.16 -15.10
N ASN A 187 -3.77 -9.37 -15.95
CA ASN A 187 -5.01 -8.61 -15.97
C ASN A 187 -5.83 -8.80 -14.70
N VAL A 188 -6.51 -7.73 -14.27
CA VAL A 188 -7.45 -7.79 -13.15
C VAL A 188 -8.56 -8.83 -13.38
N ARG A 189 -8.89 -9.58 -12.32
CA ARG A 189 -9.98 -10.54 -12.31
C ARG A 189 -10.83 -10.33 -11.06
N PHE A 190 -12.14 -10.41 -11.27
CA PHE A 190 -13.14 -10.31 -10.21
C PHE A 190 -13.97 -11.59 -10.18
N ASP A 191 -14.54 -11.91 -9.03
CA ASP A 191 -15.60 -12.92 -8.94
C ASP A 191 -16.97 -12.32 -9.26
N GLU A 192 -18.01 -13.16 -9.09
CA GLU A 192 -19.41 -12.81 -9.38
C GLU A 192 -19.95 -11.71 -8.44
N ASP A 193 -19.36 -11.57 -7.25
CA ASP A 193 -19.72 -10.57 -6.25
C ASP A 193 -18.92 -9.25 -6.43
N GLY A 194 -18.04 -9.18 -7.46
CA GLY A 194 -17.21 -8.02 -7.75
C GLY A 194 -15.99 -7.90 -6.85
N LEU A 195 -15.63 -8.95 -6.10
CA LEU A 195 -14.42 -8.98 -5.31
C LEU A 195 -13.22 -9.31 -6.20
N MET A 196 -12.14 -8.57 -6.03
CA MET A 196 -10.90 -8.77 -6.78
C MET A 196 -10.21 -10.07 -6.35
N LYS A 197 -9.86 -10.91 -7.31
CA LYS A 197 -9.15 -12.17 -7.08
C LYS A 197 -7.72 -12.16 -7.57
N LYS A 198 -7.40 -11.30 -8.51
CA LYS A 198 -6.05 -11.20 -9.08
C LYS A 198 -5.84 -9.87 -9.78
N GLY A 199 -4.58 -9.40 -9.82
CA GLY A 199 -4.19 -8.25 -10.64
C GLY A 199 -3.58 -7.10 -9.84
N VAL A 200 -3.58 -5.92 -10.43
CA VAL A 200 -3.03 -4.68 -9.83
C VAL A 200 -4.11 -3.63 -9.70
N LEU A 201 -4.29 -3.09 -8.49
CA LEU A 201 -5.09 -1.90 -8.21
C LEU A 201 -4.16 -0.79 -7.70
N VAL A 202 -3.89 0.20 -8.54
CA VAL A 202 -2.99 1.31 -8.17
C VAL A 202 -3.77 2.39 -7.44
N ARG A 203 -3.31 2.78 -6.26
CA ARG A 203 -3.84 3.91 -5.50
C ARG A 203 -3.08 5.20 -5.78
N HIS A 204 -3.78 6.29 -5.93
CA HIS A 204 -3.19 7.62 -6.00
C HIS A 204 -3.94 8.61 -5.12
N LEU A 205 -3.29 9.06 -4.04
CA LEU A 205 -3.79 10.13 -3.20
C LEU A 205 -3.54 11.49 -3.87
N VAL A 206 -4.60 12.16 -4.28
CA VAL A 206 -4.50 13.50 -4.87
C VAL A 206 -4.17 14.51 -3.77
N LEU A 207 -3.01 15.17 -3.88
CA LEU A 207 -2.57 16.16 -2.91
C LEU A 207 -2.98 17.59 -3.31
N PRO A 208 -3.33 18.45 -2.34
CA PRO A 208 -3.64 19.85 -2.59
C PRO A 208 -2.47 20.57 -3.26
N GLY A 209 -2.73 21.33 -4.32
CA GLY A 209 -1.73 22.04 -5.11
C GLY A 209 -0.94 21.19 -6.09
N CYS A 210 -1.14 19.84 -6.12
CA CYS A 210 -0.34 18.91 -6.89
C CYS A 210 -1.10 18.25 -8.05
N ARG A 211 -2.26 18.78 -8.51
CA ARG A 211 -3.08 18.16 -9.57
C ARG A 211 -2.31 17.86 -10.85
N HIS A 212 -1.35 18.70 -11.24
CA HIS A 212 -0.54 18.49 -12.44
C HIS A 212 0.47 17.36 -12.28
N ASP A 213 0.97 17.15 -11.06
CA ASP A 213 1.79 15.97 -10.74
C ASP A 213 0.95 14.70 -10.78
N SER A 214 -0.28 14.74 -10.24
CA SER A 214 -1.24 13.64 -10.33
C SER A 214 -1.55 13.25 -11.79
N MET A 215 -1.72 14.22 -12.69
CA MET A 215 -1.91 13.94 -14.13
C MET A 215 -0.68 13.26 -14.74
N LYS A 216 0.53 13.70 -14.38
CA LYS A 216 1.78 13.04 -14.83
C LYS A 216 1.92 11.64 -14.26
N VAL A 217 1.45 11.37 -13.03
CA VAL A 217 1.38 9.99 -12.48
C VAL A 217 0.53 9.11 -13.41
N LEU A 218 -0.63 9.59 -13.86
CA LEU A 218 -1.49 8.85 -14.78
C LEU A 218 -0.82 8.63 -16.15
N ASP A 219 -0.08 9.62 -16.66
CA ASP A 219 0.70 9.46 -17.90
C ASP A 219 1.79 8.38 -17.76
N ILE A 220 2.50 8.36 -16.64
CA ILE A 220 3.52 7.33 -16.34
C ILE A 220 2.86 5.95 -16.26
N LEU A 221 1.74 5.82 -15.54
CA LEU A 221 1.02 4.55 -15.44
C LEU A 221 0.56 4.04 -16.81
N LYS A 222 0.00 4.92 -17.66
CA LYS A 222 -0.40 4.58 -19.03
C LYS A 222 0.77 4.12 -19.90
N ALA A 223 1.95 4.70 -19.69
CA ALA A 223 3.17 4.29 -20.41
C ALA A 223 3.77 2.98 -19.84
N THR A 224 3.44 2.61 -18.61
CA THR A 224 4.02 1.47 -17.90
C THR A 224 3.22 0.18 -18.11
N VAL A 225 1.88 0.24 -18.09
CA VAL A 225 0.99 -0.91 -18.19
C VAL A 225 -0.25 -0.59 -19.02
N PRO A 226 -0.90 -1.58 -19.67
CA PRO A 226 -2.15 -1.36 -20.39
C PRO A 226 -3.25 -0.89 -19.42
N VAL A 227 -3.89 0.24 -19.71
CA VAL A 227 -4.87 0.88 -18.81
C VAL A 227 -6.10 0.02 -18.51
N GLY A 228 -6.52 -0.85 -19.44
CA GLY A 228 -7.64 -1.76 -19.25
C GLY A 228 -7.34 -2.97 -18.37
N ASP A 229 -6.06 -3.28 -18.18
CA ASP A 229 -5.59 -4.49 -17.49
C ASP A 229 -5.41 -4.29 -15.99
N ILE A 230 -5.41 -3.05 -15.53
CA ILE A 230 -5.32 -2.66 -14.13
C ILE A 230 -6.57 -1.90 -13.68
N ARG A 231 -6.70 -1.67 -12.38
CA ARG A 231 -7.63 -0.68 -11.83
C ARG A 231 -6.87 0.43 -11.14
N ILE A 232 -7.49 1.63 -11.10
CA ILE A 232 -6.97 2.73 -10.30
C ILE A 232 -7.96 3.13 -9.22
N SER A 233 -7.45 3.62 -8.09
CA SER A 233 -8.24 4.27 -7.04
C SER A 233 -7.70 5.68 -6.82
N LEU A 234 -8.48 6.67 -7.23
CA LEU A 234 -8.16 8.08 -7.01
C LEU A 234 -8.70 8.49 -5.65
N ILE A 235 -7.78 8.66 -4.69
CA ILE A 235 -8.12 8.90 -3.30
C ILE A 235 -8.20 10.40 -3.03
N ARG A 236 -9.33 10.83 -2.40
CA ARG A 236 -9.63 12.22 -2.03
C ARG A 236 -9.42 12.51 -0.55
N GLN A 237 -9.24 11.50 0.28
CA GLN A 237 -9.27 11.58 1.75
C GLN A 237 -8.03 12.24 2.37
N TYR A 238 -7.37 13.17 1.65
CA TYR A 238 -6.27 13.92 2.23
C TYR A 238 -6.74 14.80 3.39
N THR A 239 -6.14 14.58 4.57
CA THR A 239 -6.33 15.41 5.75
C THR A 239 -4.96 15.92 6.22
N PRO A 240 -4.77 17.25 6.37
CA PRO A 240 -3.51 17.81 6.83
C PRO A 240 -3.12 17.27 8.20
N CYS A 241 -1.90 16.74 8.32
CA CYS A 241 -1.36 16.25 9.59
C CYS A 241 0.16 16.34 9.63
N GLY A 242 0.74 16.22 10.81
CA GLY A 242 2.19 16.24 11.00
C GLY A 242 2.85 17.47 10.39
N LYS A 243 4.00 17.29 9.75
CA LYS A 243 4.76 18.40 9.11
C LYS A 243 4.07 18.98 7.87
N ALA A 244 3.08 18.34 7.31
CA ALA A 244 2.31 18.89 6.20
C ALA A 244 1.55 20.17 6.58
N LEU A 245 1.25 20.40 7.86
CA LEU A 245 0.65 21.63 8.37
C LEU A 245 1.56 22.87 8.17
N GLU A 246 2.86 22.68 8.04
CA GLU A 246 3.85 23.75 7.85
C GLU A 246 4.01 24.14 6.37
N ILE A 247 3.46 23.34 5.44
CA ILE A 247 3.59 23.55 4.00
C ILE A 247 2.30 24.15 3.45
N LYS A 248 2.40 25.38 2.90
CA LYS A 248 1.26 26.19 2.43
C LYS A 248 0.22 25.41 1.61
N ASN A 249 0.64 24.58 0.66
CA ASN A 249 -0.30 23.82 -0.16
C ASN A 249 -0.90 22.63 0.60
N LEU A 250 -0.12 21.98 1.46
CA LEU A 250 -0.52 20.78 2.20
C LEU A 250 -1.26 21.09 3.51
N SER A 251 -1.24 22.33 3.99
CA SER A 251 -1.96 22.74 5.22
C SER A 251 -3.46 22.90 5.06
N ARG A 252 -4.00 22.63 3.87
CA ARG A 252 -5.43 22.70 3.54
C ARG A 252 -5.96 21.38 2.97
N LYS A 253 -7.27 21.20 3.00
CA LYS A 253 -7.93 20.08 2.30
C LYS A 253 -7.89 20.29 0.77
N LEU A 254 -8.04 19.18 0.05
CA LEU A 254 -8.16 19.15 -1.40
C LEU A 254 -9.46 19.83 -1.85
N THR A 255 -9.39 20.68 -2.88
CA THR A 255 -10.59 21.30 -3.47
C THR A 255 -11.27 20.34 -4.46
N THR A 256 -12.58 20.52 -4.65
CA THR A 256 -13.35 19.74 -5.66
C THR A 256 -12.80 19.94 -7.06
N PHE A 257 -12.38 21.16 -7.40
CA PHE A 257 -11.79 21.46 -8.70
C PHE A 257 -10.48 20.69 -8.94
N GLU A 258 -9.58 20.62 -7.96
CA GLU A 258 -8.33 19.88 -8.09
C GLU A 258 -8.59 18.39 -8.28
N TYR A 259 -9.50 17.82 -7.47
CA TYR A 259 -9.85 16.41 -7.57
C TYR A 259 -10.52 16.07 -8.91
N ASN A 260 -11.57 16.81 -9.28
CA ASN A 260 -12.29 16.55 -10.53
C ASN A 260 -11.39 16.72 -11.77
N SER A 261 -10.44 17.67 -11.73
CA SER A 261 -9.45 17.80 -12.81
C SER A 261 -8.64 16.52 -13.03
N VAL A 262 -8.32 15.78 -11.96
CA VAL A 262 -7.56 14.52 -12.03
C VAL A 262 -8.45 13.36 -12.46
N THR A 263 -9.68 13.25 -11.91
CA THR A 263 -10.62 12.19 -12.28
C THR A 263 -11.06 12.30 -13.75
N ASP A 264 -11.34 13.51 -14.22
CA ASP A 264 -11.66 13.76 -15.64
C ASP A 264 -10.48 13.42 -16.55
N TYR A 265 -9.25 13.67 -16.09
CA TYR A 265 -8.05 13.31 -16.85
C TYR A 265 -7.88 11.78 -16.92
N ALA A 266 -8.06 11.06 -15.80
CA ALA A 266 -8.01 9.62 -15.78
C ALA A 266 -9.03 8.98 -16.74
N ALA A 267 -10.28 9.48 -16.73
CA ALA A 267 -11.33 9.02 -17.64
C ALA A 267 -10.96 9.23 -19.11
N ARG A 268 -10.39 10.41 -19.46
CA ARG A 268 -9.89 10.67 -20.83
C ARG A 268 -8.76 9.74 -21.27
N LEU A 269 -7.92 9.29 -20.33
CA LEU A 269 -6.86 8.33 -20.62
C LEU A 269 -7.38 6.88 -20.75
N GLY A 270 -8.64 6.62 -20.38
CA GLY A 270 -9.28 5.31 -20.43
C GLY A 270 -9.08 4.45 -19.20
N PHE A 271 -8.64 5.02 -18.07
CA PHE A 271 -8.56 4.29 -16.81
C PHE A 271 -9.95 3.99 -16.26
N ASP A 272 -10.09 2.77 -15.71
CA ASP A 272 -11.27 2.30 -14.98
C ASP A 272 -10.89 2.06 -13.50
N GLY A 273 -11.84 2.28 -12.57
CA GLY A 273 -11.58 2.08 -11.17
C GLY A 273 -12.49 2.91 -10.24
N TYR A 274 -11.91 3.38 -9.14
CA TYR A 274 -12.65 3.97 -8.02
C TYR A 274 -12.32 5.45 -7.83
N THR A 275 -13.34 6.20 -7.44
CA THR A 275 -13.25 7.60 -7.03
C THR A 275 -13.94 7.76 -5.67
N GLN A 276 -13.57 8.79 -4.93
CA GLN A 276 -14.14 9.04 -3.59
C GLN A 276 -14.96 10.33 -3.55
N GLU A 277 -16.02 10.29 -2.76
CA GLU A 277 -16.84 11.46 -2.44
C GLU A 277 -16.07 12.44 -1.52
N LYS A 278 -16.57 13.68 -1.40
CA LYS A 278 -15.94 14.73 -0.59
C LYS A 278 -15.88 14.40 0.89
N GLU A 279 -16.87 13.70 1.37
CA GLU A 279 -17.07 13.28 2.76
C GLU A 279 -16.05 12.24 3.22
N SER A 280 -15.34 11.57 2.31
CA SER A 280 -14.28 10.59 2.62
C SER A 280 -13.04 11.19 3.30
N ALA A 281 -12.89 12.54 3.30
CA ALA A 281 -11.74 13.22 3.92
C ALA A 281 -11.90 13.35 5.45
N THR A 282 -11.88 12.22 6.15
CA THR A 282 -11.94 12.10 7.61
C THR A 282 -10.80 11.25 8.17
N PHE A 283 -10.62 11.24 9.51
CA PHE A 283 -9.68 10.33 10.18
C PHE A 283 -10.32 8.98 10.55
N GLU A 284 -11.60 8.78 10.29
CA GLU A 284 -12.38 7.59 10.67
C GLU A 284 -11.86 6.31 10.02
N TYR A 285 -11.16 6.41 8.88
CA TYR A 285 -10.54 5.27 8.20
C TYR A 285 -9.17 4.87 8.79
N THR A 286 -8.65 5.62 9.77
CA THR A 286 -7.41 5.24 10.46
C THR A 286 -7.78 4.37 11.66
N PRO A 287 -7.32 3.10 11.70
CA PRO A 287 -7.62 2.21 12.83
C PRO A 287 -7.04 2.72 14.15
N GLU A 288 -7.66 2.35 15.26
CA GLU A 288 -7.01 2.44 16.56
C GLU A 288 -5.87 1.42 16.65
N TRP A 289 -4.71 1.88 17.15
CA TRP A 289 -3.53 1.03 17.31
C TRP A 289 -3.54 0.42 18.71
N ASP A 290 -4.21 -0.72 18.85
CA ASP A 290 -4.52 -1.39 20.12
C ASP A 290 -3.94 -2.80 20.24
N LEU A 291 -3.17 -3.23 19.25
CA LEU A 291 -2.59 -4.59 19.16
C LEU A 291 -3.64 -5.70 19.03
N GLU A 292 -4.87 -5.39 18.63
CA GLU A 292 -5.89 -6.41 18.38
C GLU A 292 -5.36 -7.48 17.42
N GLY A 293 -5.54 -8.77 17.76
CA GLY A 293 -5.19 -9.92 16.94
C GLY A 293 -3.70 -10.25 16.85
N VAL A 294 -2.81 -9.52 17.54
CA VAL A 294 -1.35 -9.69 17.47
C VAL A 294 -0.78 -10.60 18.55
#